data_5b46c31aeb2e40dd07f3897e49009387
#
_entry.id   5b46c31aeb2e40dd07f3897e49009387
#
_cell.length_a   1.000
_cell.length_b   1.000
_cell.length_c   1.000
_cell.angle_alpha   90.00
_cell.angle_beta   90.00
_cell.angle_gamma   90.00
#
_symmetry.space_group_name_H-M   'P 1'
#
loop_
_entity.id
_entity.type
_entity.pdbx_description
1 polymer ?
#
loop_
_entity_poly.entity_id
_entity_poly.type
_entity_poly.pdbx_seq_one_letter_code
_entity_poly.pdbx_strand_id
1 'polypeptide(L)'
;MAVTDPGAPNEELNSEIEKNGGKLEYVILTHGHYDHISYAKQLAEKFDAKIVTGEKNNEFLSNPTLNLTEKHRLSLKPFSADILLKDGDNFMLGNTEIKYITTPGHTSGCGSYIFDDTIISGDTLFCESYGRTDLPTGDDAEMARSIRKLKNLEGDYRVIPGHGPTTTLDHERKYNPLMRIL
;
A
#
# COMPACT_ATOMS: atom_id res chain seq x y z
N MET A 1 -6.54 14.84 -5.53
CA MET A 1 -7.07 13.50 -5.17
C MET A 1 -6.00 12.46 -5.40
N ALA A 2 -5.99 11.38 -4.60
CA ALA A 2 -5.16 10.20 -4.86
C ALA A 2 -6.01 8.94 -4.75
N VAL A 3 -5.57 7.86 -5.41
CA VAL A 3 -6.15 6.51 -5.31
C VAL A 3 -5.04 5.57 -4.86
N THR A 4 -5.34 4.68 -3.91
CA THR A 4 -4.37 3.71 -3.42
C THR A 4 -4.74 2.31 -3.88
N ASP A 5 -3.73 1.54 -4.32
CA ASP A 5 -3.80 0.13 -4.67
C ASP A 5 -4.97 -0.25 -5.61
N PRO A 6 -5.10 0.38 -6.80
CA PRO A 6 -6.17 0.03 -7.73
C PRO A 6 -5.89 -1.34 -8.40
N GLY A 7 -6.36 -2.40 -7.76
CA GLY A 7 -6.12 -3.79 -8.18
C GLY A 7 -6.96 -4.27 -9.36
N ALA A 8 -8.03 -3.58 -9.71
CA ALA A 8 -8.89 -3.93 -10.84
C ALA A 8 -9.57 -2.70 -11.45
N PRO A 9 -9.94 -2.73 -12.74
CA PRO A 9 -10.79 -1.72 -13.35
C PRO A 9 -12.09 -1.54 -12.57
N ASN A 10 -12.45 -0.29 -12.29
CA ASN A 10 -13.63 0.06 -11.52
C ASN A 10 -14.29 1.32 -12.08
N GLU A 11 -15.46 1.15 -12.69
CA GLU A 11 -16.22 2.26 -13.33
C GLU A 11 -16.78 3.24 -12.29
N GLU A 12 -17.11 2.77 -11.08
CA GLU A 12 -17.57 3.65 -10.00
C GLU A 12 -16.44 4.56 -9.55
N LEU A 13 -15.22 4.02 -9.40
CA LEU A 13 -14.02 4.80 -9.10
C LEU A 13 -13.74 5.84 -10.18
N ASN A 14 -13.78 5.44 -11.45
CA ASN A 14 -13.58 6.36 -12.57
C ASN A 14 -14.62 7.50 -12.55
N SER A 15 -15.89 7.15 -12.36
CA SER A 15 -16.97 8.12 -12.27
C SER A 15 -16.81 9.07 -11.08
N GLU A 16 -16.34 8.58 -9.95
CA GLU A 16 -16.09 9.39 -8.76
C GLU A 16 -14.94 10.39 -8.99
N ILE A 17 -13.87 9.96 -9.64
CA ILE A 17 -12.78 10.87 -10.02
C ILE A 17 -13.29 11.95 -10.97
N GLU A 18 -14.09 11.60 -12.00
CA GLU A 18 -14.66 12.53 -12.97
C GLU A 18 -15.60 13.54 -12.31
N LYS A 19 -16.49 13.11 -11.40
CA LYS A 19 -17.40 13.98 -10.64
C LYS A 19 -16.66 14.99 -9.76
N ASN A 20 -15.47 14.62 -9.25
CA ASN A 20 -14.62 15.49 -8.46
C ASN A 20 -13.64 16.32 -9.31
N GLY A 21 -13.99 16.59 -10.57
CA GLY A 21 -13.25 17.45 -11.49
C GLY A 21 -12.19 16.75 -12.32
N GLY A 22 -12.13 15.42 -12.30
CA GLY A 22 -11.21 14.61 -13.11
C GLY A 22 -9.72 14.74 -12.75
N LYS A 23 -9.38 15.40 -11.65
CA LYS A 23 -8.01 15.65 -11.26
C LYS A 23 -7.51 14.58 -10.26
N LEU A 24 -6.95 13.52 -10.80
CA LEU A 24 -6.17 12.55 -10.04
C LEU A 24 -4.69 12.98 -10.06
N GLU A 25 -4.10 13.18 -8.89
CA GLU A 25 -2.71 13.62 -8.78
C GLU A 25 -1.77 12.42 -8.64
N TYR A 26 -2.17 11.45 -7.81
CA TYR A 26 -1.36 10.26 -7.56
C TYR A 26 -2.16 8.97 -7.60
N VAL A 27 -1.50 7.93 -8.12
CA VAL A 27 -1.81 6.51 -7.86
C VAL A 27 -0.74 6.01 -6.90
N ILE A 28 -1.13 5.72 -5.66
CA ILE A 28 -0.23 5.34 -4.58
C ILE A 28 -0.25 3.81 -4.45
N LEU A 29 0.93 3.17 -4.37
CA LEU A 29 1.04 1.71 -4.24
C LEU A 29 1.73 1.36 -2.93
N THR A 30 1.07 0.55 -2.09
CA THR A 30 1.63 0.04 -0.84
C THR A 30 2.62 -1.07 -1.09
N HIS A 31 2.30 -1.98 -2.03
CA HIS A 31 3.17 -3.05 -2.47
C HIS A 31 2.77 -3.52 -3.88
N GLY A 32 3.55 -4.44 -4.46
CA GLY A 32 3.47 -4.75 -5.87
C GLY A 32 2.78 -6.06 -6.23
N HIS A 33 1.97 -6.68 -5.38
CA HIS A 33 1.17 -7.82 -5.80
C HIS A 33 0.08 -7.42 -6.79
N TYR A 34 -0.26 -8.31 -7.69
CA TYR A 34 -1.13 -8.04 -8.84
C TYR A 34 -2.50 -7.45 -8.46
N ASP A 35 -3.06 -7.89 -7.36
CA ASP A 35 -4.37 -7.46 -6.83
C ASP A 35 -4.36 -6.05 -6.24
N HIS A 36 -3.19 -5.42 -6.14
CA HIS A 36 -3.00 -4.00 -5.77
C HIS A 36 -2.57 -3.13 -6.95
N ILE A 37 -2.00 -3.71 -8.01
CA ILE A 37 -1.36 -2.92 -9.09
C ILE A 37 -1.99 -3.10 -10.47
N SER A 38 -2.91 -4.06 -10.68
CA SER A 38 -3.34 -4.45 -12.03
C SER A 38 -4.03 -3.34 -12.82
N TYR A 39 -4.62 -2.35 -12.16
CA TYR A 39 -5.23 -1.19 -12.81
C TYR A 39 -4.40 0.09 -12.68
N ALA A 40 -3.32 0.08 -11.91
CA ALA A 40 -2.56 1.28 -11.56
C ALA A 40 -2.06 2.06 -12.78
N LYS A 41 -1.42 1.37 -13.73
CA LYS A 41 -0.88 2.00 -14.94
C LYS A 41 -1.98 2.59 -15.83
N GLN A 42 -3.07 1.84 -16.05
CA GLN A 42 -4.18 2.30 -16.87
C GLN A 42 -4.91 3.50 -16.22
N LEU A 43 -5.09 3.48 -14.91
CA LEU A 43 -5.69 4.57 -14.17
C LEU A 43 -4.83 5.83 -14.23
N ALA A 44 -3.52 5.70 -14.03
CA ALA A 44 -2.57 6.80 -14.11
C ALA A 44 -2.56 7.43 -15.51
N GLU A 45 -2.55 6.62 -16.57
CA GLU A 45 -2.60 7.11 -17.96
C GLU A 45 -3.93 7.79 -18.29
N LYS A 46 -5.07 7.25 -17.79
CA LYS A 46 -6.41 7.82 -18.05
C LYS A 46 -6.55 9.24 -17.47
N PHE A 47 -5.98 9.49 -16.30
CA PHE A 47 -6.17 10.75 -15.57
C PHE A 47 -4.89 11.62 -15.49
N ASP A 48 -3.84 11.29 -16.24
CA ASP A 48 -2.53 11.97 -16.22
C ASP A 48 -1.94 12.10 -14.80
N ALA A 49 -2.07 11.01 -14.01
CA ALA A 49 -1.61 10.94 -12.64
C ALA A 49 -0.21 10.32 -12.55
N LYS A 50 0.53 10.64 -11.48
CA LYS A 50 1.83 10.03 -11.18
C LYS A 50 1.67 8.79 -10.30
N ILE A 51 2.42 7.74 -10.60
CA ILE A 51 2.50 6.55 -9.76
C ILE A 51 3.59 6.74 -8.70
N VAL A 52 3.22 6.55 -7.43
CA VAL A 52 4.10 6.73 -6.26
C VAL A 52 4.22 5.41 -5.51
N THR A 53 5.44 5.00 -5.18
CA THR A 53 5.69 3.79 -4.36
C THR A 53 7.06 3.82 -3.70
N GLY A 54 7.33 2.87 -2.80
CA GLY A 54 8.66 2.66 -2.24
C GLY A 54 9.68 2.16 -3.26
N GLU A 55 10.95 2.55 -3.14
CA GLU A 55 12.03 2.16 -4.07
C GLU A 55 12.09 0.64 -4.29
N LYS A 56 12.02 -0.14 -3.22
CA LYS A 56 12.10 -1.61 -3.32
C LYS A 56 10.88 -2.23 -4.00
N ASN A 57 9.74 -1.53 -3.98
CA ASN A 57 8.54 -2.01 -4.63
C ASN A 57 8.57 -1.86 -6.16
N ASN A 58 9.41 -0.98 -6.68
CA ASN A 58 9.45 -0.70 -8.13
C ASN A 58 9.81 -1.93 -8.98
N GLU A 59 10.65 -2.84 -8.47
CA GLU A 59 10.98 -4.08 -9.15
C GLU A 59 9.76 -4.98 -9.35
N PHE A 60 8.83 -4.99 -8.39
CA PHE A 60 7.61 -5.81 -8.46
C PHE A 60 6.71 -5.41 -9.64
N LEU A 61 6.70 -4.13 -10.01
CA LEU A 61 5.82 -3.59 -11.06
C LEU A 61 6.15 -4.15 -12.46
N SER A 62 7.33 -4.74 -12.61
CA SER A 62 7.80 -5.32 -13.88
C SER A 62 8.18 -6.80 -13.79
N ASN A 63 8.15 -7.40 -12.59
CA ASN A 63 8.61 -8.78 -12.37
C ASN A 63 7.42 -9.72 -12.08
N PRO A 64 7.03 -10.59 -13.04
CA PRO A 64 5.83 -11.42 -12.92
C PRO A 64 5.91 -12.48 -11.82
N THR A 65 7.10 -12.90 -11.41
CA THR A 65 7.29 -13.81 -10.27
C THR A 65 7.03 -13.07 -8.95
N LEU A 66 7.58 -11.86 -8.80
CA LEU A 66 7.44 -11.06 -7.58
C LEU A 66 6.01 -10.54 -7.40
N ASN A 67 5.36 -10.08 -8.48
CA ASN A 67 3.99 -9.58 -8.42
C ASN A 67 2.92 -10.67 -8.51
N LEU A 68 3.33 -11.94 -8.58
CA LEU A 68 2.48 -13.14 -8.63
C LEU A 68 1.64 -13.30 -9.90
N THR A 69 1.80 -12.46 -10.93
CA THR A 69 1.04 -12.63 -12.18
C THR A 69 1.39 -13.94 -12.88
N GLU A 70 2.64 -14.40 -12.82
CA GLU A 70 3.05 -15.70 -13.32
C GLU A 70 2.31 -16.85 -12.62
N LYS A 71 2.25 -16.83 -11.28
CA LYS A 71 1.57 -17.83 -10.46
C LYS A 71 0.07 -17.92 -10.79
N HIS A 72 -0.56 -16.79 -11.02
CA HIS A 72 -2.00 -16.69 -11.32
C HIS A 72 -2.33 -16.71 -12.80
N ARG A 73 -1.31 -16.87 -13.69
CA ARG A 73 -1.46 -16.88 -15.16
C ARG A 73 -2.13 -15.61 -15.68
N LEU A 74 -1.83 -14.48 -15.07
CA LEU A 74 -2.33 -13.17 -15.45
C LEU A 74 -1.33 -12.47 -16.36
N SER A 75 -1.81 -11.56 -17.20
CA SER A 75 -0.96 -10.71 -18.04
C SER A 75 -1.04 -9.28 -17.52
N LEU A 76 0.08 -8.78 -17.04
CA LEU A 76 0.26 -7.38 -16.66
C LEU A 76 1.41 -6.81 -17.48
N LYS A 77 1.17 -5.69 -18.19
CA LYS A 77 2.25 -5.00 -18.89
C LYS A 77 3.21 -4.41 -17.85
N PRO A 78 4.52 -4.68 -17.96
CA PRO A 78 5.51 -4.08 -17.06
C PRO A 78 5.45 -2.55 -17.07
N PHE A 79 5.59 -1.95 -15.91
CA PHE A 79 5.67 -0.51 -15.76
C PHE A 79 6.61 -0.14 -14.59
N SER A 80 6.89 1.14 -14.43
CA SER A 80 7.66 1.69 -13.33
C SER A 80 6.88 2.84 -12.70
N ALA A 81 7.14 3.11 -11.42
CA ALA A 81 6.61 4.29 -10.76
C ALA A 81 7.36 5.56 -11.20
N ASP A 82 6.65 6.70 -11.13
CA ASP A 82 7.20 8.02 -11.43
C ASP A 82 7.95 8.61 -10.24
N ILE A 83 7.52 8.26 -9.01
CA ILE A 83 8.10 8.74 -7.75
C ILE A 83 8.45 7.54 -6.87
N LEU A 84 9.71 7.45 -6.47
CA LEU A 84 10.25 6.41 -5.60
C LEU A 84 10.59 6.99 -4.24
N LEU A 85 10.04 6.40 -3.19
CA LEU A 85 10.16 6.87 -1.81
C LEU A 85 11.10 5.97 -0.99
N LYS A 86 11.86 6.60 -0.10
CA LYS A 86 12.65 5.96 0.95
C LYS A 86 11.92 6.03 2.29
N ASP A 87 12.36 5.20 3.23
CA ASP A 87 11.82 5.23 4.60
C ASP A 87 11.92 6.63 5.22
N GLY A 88 10.78 7.17 5.63
CA GLY A 88 10.67 8.51 6.23
C GLY A 88 10.46 9.66 5.24
N ASP A 89 10.43 9.40 3.93
CA ASP A 89 10.14 10.43 2.94
C ASP A 89 8.69 10.92 3.05
N ASN A 90 8.49 12.20 2.68
CA ASN A 90 7.17 12.83 2.63
C ASN A 90 6.90 13.38 1.23
N PHE A 91 5.63 13.47 0.87
CA PHE A 91 5.17 14.20 -0.31
C PHE A 91 3.84 14.88 -0.02
N MET A 92 3.45 15.85 -0.85
CA MET A 92 2.24 16.63 -0.65
C MET A 92 1.12 16.15 -1.60
N LEU A 93 -0.08 16.02 -1.05
CA LEU A 93 -1.33 15.89 -1.81
C LEU A 93 -2.21 17.11 -1.51
N GLY A 94 -2.17 18.10 -2.37
CA GLY A 94 -2.76 19.40 -2.07
C GLY A 94 -2.07 20.03 -0.85
N ASN A 95 -2.82 20.22 0.25
CA ASN A 95 -2.30 20.76 1.51
C ASN A 95 -1.97 19.69 2.57
N THR A 96 -2.22 18.40 2.25
CA THR A 96 -1.96 17.29 3.17
C THR A 96 -0.56 16.70 2.92
N GLU A 97 0.25 16.64 3.96
CA GLU A 97 1.53 15.94 3.92
C GLU A 97 1.29 14.44 4.13
N ILE A 98 1.83 13.62 3.23
CA ILE A 98 1.77 12.16 3.32
C ILE A 98 3.18 11.65 3.61
N LYS A 99 3.34 11.01 4.76
CA LYS A 99 4.58 10.36 5.14
C LYS A 99 4.58 8.90 4.70
N TYR A 100 5.67 8.48 4.07
CA TYR A 100 5.92 7.09 3.73
C TYR A 100 6.84 6.44 4.77
N ILE A 101 6.50 5.23 5.19
CA ILE A 101 7.37 4.38 6.00
C ILE A 101 7.45 2.97 5.39
N THR A 102 8.65 2.39 5.34
CA THR A 102 8.81 0.99 4.95
C THR A 102 8.27 0.06 6.02
N THR A 103 7.48 -0.91 5.59
CA THR A 103 6.88 -1.94 6.45
C THR A 103 7.00 -3.32 5.80
N PRO A 104 8.25 -3.80 5.53
CA PRO A 104 8.49 -5.08 4.88
C PRO A 104 8.02 -6.26 5.74
N GLY A 105 7.81 -7.42 5.08
CA GLY A 105 7.42 -8.67 5.73
C GLY A 105 6.43 -9.46 4.90
N HIS A 106 5.35 -8.86 4.41
CA HIS A 106 4.50 -9.49 3.41
C HIS A 106 5.23 -9.57 2.05
N THR A 107 5.87 -8.48 1.66
CA THR A 107 6.93 -8.44 0.66
C THR A 107 8.07 -7.56 1.15
N SER A 108 9.25 -7.67 0.53
CA SER A 108 10.39 -6.77 0.82
C SER A 108 10.13 -5.32 0.40
N GLY A 109 9.15 -5.08 -0.47
CA GLY A 109 8.77 -3.77 -1.01
C GLY A 109 7.60 -3.09 -0.30
N CYS A 110 6.99 -3.73 0.71
CA CYS A 110 5.86 -3.14 1.42
C CYS A 110 6.19 -1.83 2.10
N GLY A 111 5.24 -0.90 2.02
CA GLY A 111 5.26 0.35 2.75
C GLY A 111 3.87 0.81 3.18
N SER A 112 3.83 1.62 4.20
CA SER A 112 2.60 2.23 4.72
C SER A 112 2.66 3.74 4.55
N TYR A 113 1.51 4.36 4.37
CA TYR A 113 1.37 5.81 4.22
C TYR A 113 0.59 6.38 5.40
N ILE A 114 1.10 7.46 5.97
CA ILE A 114 0.54 8.11 7.16
C ILE A 114 0.21 9.55 6.81
N PHE A 115 -1.01 9.97 7.07
CA PHE A 115 -1.45 11.35 6.94
C PHE A 115 -2.55 11.65 7.97
N ASP A 116 -2.50 12.83 8.56
CA ASP A 116 -3.40 13.23 9.64
C ASP A 116 -3.48 12.14 10.73
N ASP A 117 -4.65 11.58 10.98
CA ASP A 117 -4.92 10.48 11.90
C ASP A 117 -5.12 9.12 11.21
N THR A 118 -4.62 8.95 9.99
CA THR A 118 -4.87 7.78 9.14
C THR A 118 -3.57 7.09 8.72
N ILE A 119 -3.59 5.75 8.74
CA ILE A 119 -2.56 4.87 8.18
C ILE A 119 -3.20 4.02 7.08
N ILE A 120 -2.63 4.08 5.87
CA ILE A 120 -2.87 3.06 4.82
C ILE A 120 -1.78 2.03 4.98
N SER A 121 -2.12 0.85 5.50
CA SER A 121 -1.15 -0.18 5.87
C SER A 121 -0.85 -1.21 4.77
N GLY A 122 -1.63 -1.21 3.68
CA GLY A 122 -1.56 -2.29 2.69
C GLY A 122 -1.66 -3.65 3.38
N ASP A 123 -0.84 -4.59 2.96
CA ASP A 123 -0.83 -5.95 3.48
C ASP A 123 0.17 -6.17 4.64
N THR A 124 0.43 -5.11 5.41
CA THR A 124 1.23 -5.23 6.63
C THR A 124 0.34 -5.48 7.85
N LEU A 125 -0.63 -4.62 8.11
CA LEU A 125 -1.50 -4.70 9.30
C LEU A 125 -2.97 -4.78 8.87
N PHE A 126 -3.66 -5.82 9.32
CA PHE A 126 -5.10 -6.04 9.15
C PHE A 126 -5.83 -5.96 10.48
N CYS A 127 -7.15 -5.90 10.44
CA CYS A 127 -7.98 -5.98 11.65
C CYS A 127 -7.75 -7.33 12.35
N GLU A 128 -7.16 -7.27 13.56
CA GLU A 128 -6.79 -8.41 14.40
C GLU A 128 -5.89 -9.46 13.69
N SER A 129 -5.15 -9.03 12.64
CA SER A 129 -4.31 -9.90 11.83
C SER A 129 -3.18 -9.12 11.16
N TYR A 130 -2.40 -9.80 10.34
CA TYR A 130 -1.31 -9.24 9.52
C TYR A 130 -1.15 -10.03 8.22
N GLY A 131 -0.43 -9.47 7.26
CA GLY A 131 -0.21 -10.10 5.97
C GLY A 131 0.62 -11.37 6.08
N ARG A 132 0.33 -12.35 5.23
CA ARG A 132 1.13 -13.59 5.12
C ARG A 132 2.56 -13.31 4.67
N THR A 133 3.47 -14.18 5.05
CA THR A 133 4.93 -14.01 4.85
C THR A 133 5.57 -15.15 4.06
N ASP A 134 4.74 -16.06 3.52
CA ASP A 134 5.17 -17.27 2.80
C ASP A 134 5.19 -17.10 1.26
N LEU A 135 5.04 -15.88 0.77
CA LEU A 135 5.14 -15.53 -0.65
C LEU A 135 6.57 -15.06 -1.01
N PRO A 136 6.91 -14.94 -2.31
CA PRO A 136 8.23 -14.43 -2.71
C PRO A 136 8.61 -13.15 -1.98
N THR A 137 9.80 -13.12 -1.38
CA THR A 137 10.34 -12.04 -0.54
C THR A 137 9.64 -11.82 0.82
N GLY A 138 8.69 -12.67 1.19
CA GLY A 138 8.07 -12.64 2.52
C GLY A 138 9.06 -13.05 3.62
N ASP A 139 8.94 -12.43 4.82
CA ASP A 139 9.84 -12.67 5.95
C ASP A 139 9.14 -12.37 7.28
N ASP A 140 9.03 -13.39 8.14
CA ASP A 140 8.35 -13.28 9.45
C ASP A 140 9.05 -12.30 10.40
N ALA A 141 10.38 -12.24 10.37
CA ALA A 141 11.14 -11.37 11.25
C ALA A 141 11.00 -9.90 10.82
N GLU A 142 10.97 -9.62 9.51
CA GLU A 142 10.67 -8.29 8.98
C GLU A 142 9.22 -7.90 9.31
N MET A 143 8.25 -8.81 9.16
CA MET A 143 6.86 -8.56 9.54
C MET A 143 6.76 -8.17 11.02
N ALA A 144 7.40 -8.92 11.91
CA ALA A 144 7.41 -8.60 13.34
C ALA A 144 8.03 -7.22 13.62
N ARG A 145 9.11 -6.84 12.91
CA ARG A 145 9.72 -5.50 13.02
C ARG A 145 8.77 -4.41 12.53
N SER A 146 8.09 -4.63 11.40
CA SER A 146 7.13 -3.69 10.82
C SER A 146 5.91 -3.48 11.71
N ILE A 147 5.35 -4.57 12.25
CA ILE A 147 4.23 -4.49 13.21
C ILE A 147 4.65 -3.76 14.50
N ARG A 148 5.87 -4.01 15.00
CA ARG A 148 6.41 -3.27 16.15
C ARG A 148 6.61 -1.79 15.84
N LYS A 149 7.05 -1.45 14.63
CA LYS A 149 7.19 -0.06 14.16
C LYS A 149 5.84 0.67 14.19
N LEU A 150 4.78 0.03 13.65
CA LEU A 150 3.43 0.57 13.69
C LEU A 150 2.88 0.65 15.12
N LYS A 151 3.05 -0.40 15.94
CA LYS A 151 2.63 -0.43 17.36
C LYS A 151 3.16 0.76 18.15
N ASN A 152 4.40 1.19 17.87
CA ASN A 152 5.10 2.24 18.62
C ASN A 152 4.85 3.66 18.09
N LEU A 153 4.00 3.86 17.09
CA LEU A 153 3.58 5.20 16.68
C LEU A 153 2.82 5.88 17.82
N GLU A 154 3.08 7.16 18.04
CA GLU A 154 2.36 7.93 19.07
C GLU A 154 0.94 8.27 18.61
N GLY A 155 -0.04 8.18 19.52
CA GLY A 155 -1.43 8.46 19.23
C GLY A 155 -2.22 7.27 18.69
N ASP A 156 -3.49 7.49 18.42
CA ASP A 156 -4.36 6.54 17.72
C ASP A 156 -4.50 6.95 16.26
N TYR A 157 -4.62 5.98 15.40
CA TYR A 157 -4.79 6.14 13.97
C TYR A 157 -5.90 5.23 13.46
N ARG A 158 -6.72 5.75 12.56
CA ARG A 158 -7.53 4.90 11.71
C ARG A 158 -6.62 4.11 10.78
N VAL A 159 -6.76 2.78 10.74
CA VAL A 159 -5.99 1.90 9.88
C VAL A 159 -6.86 1.41 8.74
N ILE A 160 -6.40 1.66 7.51
CA ILE A 160 -7.02 1.21 6.26
C ILE A 160 -6.11 0.13 5.67
N PRO A 161 -6.48 -1.15 5.81
CA PRO A 161 -5.69 -2.26 5.27
C PRO A 161 -5.94 -2.47 3.78
N GLY A 162 -5.09 -3.28 3.13
CA GLY A 162 -5.29 -3.73 1.76
C GLY A 162 -6.51 -4.65 1.62
N HIS A 163 -6.76 -5.46 2.64
CA HIS A 163 -7.90 -6.39 2.69
C HIS A 163 -8.63 -6.34 4.03
N GLY A 164 -9.93 -6.63 3.98
CA GLY A 164 -10.77 -6.71 5.18
C GLY A 164 -11.26 -5.35 5.70
N PRO A 165 -11.81 -5.31 6.91
CA PRO A 165 -12.37 -4.10 7.48
C PRO A 165 -11.30 -3.14 7.99
N THR A 166 -11.64 -1.84 8.05
CA THR A 166 -10.84 -0.83 8.74
C THR A 166 -10.84 -1.08 10.25
N THR A 167 -9.76 -0.65 10.90
CA THR A 167 -9.58 -0.75 12.35
C THR A 167 -8.96 0.53 12.91
N THR A 168 -8.55 0.53 14.17
CA THR A 168 -7.73 1.59 14.76
C THR A 168 -6.46 1.01 15.37
N LEU A 169 -5.42 1.82 15.46
CA LEU A 169 -4.14 1.36 15.99
C LEU A 169 -4.26 0.99 17.48
N ASP A 170 -5.11 1.68 18.25
CA ASP A 170 -5.36 1.33 19.65
C ASP A 170 -6.13 0.02 19.80
N HIS A 171 -7.06 -0.28 18.89
CA HIS A 171 -7.69 -1.59 18.81
C HIS A 171 -6.67 -2.69 18.55
N GLU A 172 -5.79 -2.49 17.57
CA GLU A 172 -4.77 -3.47 17.20
C GLU A 172 -3.73 -3.69 18.31
N ARG A 173 -3.30 -2.64 19.00
CA ARG A 173 -2.43 -2.76 20.19
C ARG A 173 -3.02 -3.68 21.26
N LYS A 174 -4.34 -3.70 21.38
CA LYS A 174 -5.04 -4.46 22.40
C LYS A 174 -5.42 -5.88 21.98
N TYR A 175 -5.79 -6.07 20.71
CA TYR A 175 -6.42 -7.32 20.24
C TYR A 175 -5.61 -8.06 19.19
N ASN A 176 -4.72 -7.40 18.43
CA ASN A 176 -3.92 -8.06 17.40
C ASN A 176 -2.97 -9.08 18.03
N PRO A 177 -3.02 -10.36 17.60
CA PRO A 177 -2.22 -11.43 18.20
C PRO A 177 -0.71 -11.15 18.16
N LEU A 178 -0.21 -10.60 17.05
CA LEU A 178 1.22 -10.31 16.91
C LEU A 178 1.64 -9.08 17.73
N MET A 179 0.85 -8.01 17.72
CA MET A 179 1.14 -6.82 18.55
C MET A 179 1.17 -7.12 20.05
N ARG A 180 0.36 -8.07 20.49
CA ARG A 180 0.30 -8.44 21.93
C ARG A 180 1.56 -9.16 22.43
N ILE A 181 2.29 -9.84 21.57
CA ILE A 181 3.49 -10.57 21.93
C ILE A 181 4.78 -9.81 21.61
N LEU A 182 4.71 -8.73 20.86
CA LEU A 182 5.82 -7.83 20.54
C LEU A 182 5.94 -6.70 21.56
#